data_6f6969e49c8e92989f05d5cf466ac583
#
_entry.id   6f6969e49c8e92989f05d5cf466ac583
#
_cell.length_a   1.000
_cell.length_b   1.000
_cell.length_c   1.000
_cell.angle_alpha   90.00
_cell.angle_beta   90.00
_cell.angle_gamma   90.00
#
_symmetry.space_group_name_H-M   'P 1'
#
loop_
_entity.id
_entity.type
_entity.pdbx_description
1 polymer ?
#
loop_
_entity_poly.entity_id
_entity_poly.type
_entity_poly.pdbx_seq_one_letter_code
_entity_poly.pdbx_strand_id
1 'polypeptide(L)'
;MLQAWRTSQRPIYHVRHDSKEPASHYRSGQPGNEFKLEARPLAGETVIPKQTNSAFIGTDLEARLRAAQQNLLIVVGVITNNSVETTVRMAGNLGFNTFLVEDGCFTFERRDWAGRLRTASEVHAMSLANLDGEYCVVTRTAEVLAASEPSR
;
A
#
# COMPACT_ATOMS: atom_id res chain seq x y z
N MET A 1 -12.20 -3.45 -4.77
CA MET A 1 -10.93 -4.19 -5.05
C MET A 1 -10.77 -5.46 -4.21
N LEU A 2 -10.62 -5.40 -2.90
CA LEU A 2 -10.32 -6.58 -2.06
C LEU A 2 -11.29 -7.77 -2.29
N GLN A 3 -12.60 -7.49 -2.37
CA GLN A 3 -13.60 -8.53 -2.67
C GLN A 3 -13.38 -9.17 -4.05
N ALA A 4 -13.05 -8.39 -5.07
CA ALA A 4 -12.77 -8.92 -6.42
C ALA A 4 -11.54 -9.82 -6.42
N TRP A 5 -10.47 -9.43 -5.69
CA TRP A 5 -9.26 -10.25 -5.52
C TRP A 5 -9.57 -11.59 -4.84
N ARG A 6 -10.39 -11.57 -3.79
CA ARG A 6 -10.84 -12.78 -3.09
C ARG A 6 -11.66 -13.69 -4.00
N THR A 7 -12.61 -13.13 -4.73
CA THR A 7 -13.45 -13.88 -5.66
C THR A 7 -12.62 -14.54 -6.76
N SER A 8 -11.59 -13.87 -7.27
CA SER A 8 -10.67 -14.39 -8.28
C SER A 8 -9.50 -15.19 -7.72
N GLN A 9 -9.47 -15.44 -6.41
CA GLN A 9 -8.45 -16.22 -5.70
C GLN A 9 -7.01 -15.70 -5.94
N ARG A 10 -6.85 -14.40 -6.14
CA ARG A 10 -5.54 -13.77 -6.30
C ARG A 10 -4.84 -13.60 -4.97
N PRO A 11 -3.49 -13.65 -4.93
CA PRO A 11 -2.73 -13.47 -3.71
C PRO A 11 -2.99 -12.09 -3.09
N ILE A 12 -3.18 -12.06 -1.77
CA ILE A 12 -3.36 -10.84 -0.98
C ILE A 12 -2.32 -10.83 0.13
N TYR A 13 -1.63 -9.70 0.25
CA TYR A 13 -0.67 -9.43 1.32
C TYR A 13 -1.16 -8.22 2.11
N HIS A 14 -1.55 -8.46 3.35
CA HIS A 14 -1.96 -7.41 4.27
C HIS A 14 -0.76 -6.88 5.02
N VAL A 15 -0.42 -5.63 4.81
CA VAL A 15 0.72 -5.00 5.48
C VAL A 15 0.22 -4.23 6.70
N ARG A 16 0.74 -4.55 7.89
CA ARG A 16 0.41 -3.86 9.13
C ARG A 16 1.65 -3.20 9.73
N HIS A 17 1.51 -1.95 10.16
CA HIS A 17 2.59 -1.24 10.83
C HIS A 17 2.52 -1.49 12.34
N ASP A 18 3.51 -2.19 12.87
CA ASP A 18 3.70 -2.45 14.30
C ASP A 18 4.77 -1.49 14.85
N SER A 19 4.35 -0.28 15.24
CA SER A 19 5.25 0.78 15.68
C SER A 19 6.04 0.40 16.94
N LYS A 20 7.32 0.76 16.97
CA LYS A 20 8.18 0.69 18.16
C LYS A 20 8.08 1.92 19.07
N GLU A 21 7.50 3.00 18.59
CA GLU A 21 7.39 4.25 19.34
C GLU A 21 6.41 4.10 20.52
N PRO A 22 6.84 4.35 21.77
CA PRO A 22 6.01 4.09 22.95
C PRO A 22 4.67 4.84 22.96
N ALA A 23 4.60 6.03 22.35
CA ALA A 23 3.39 6.85 22.29
C ALA A 23 2.53 6.60 21.02
N SER A 24 2.95 5.72 20.13
CA SER A 24 2.24 5.47 18.87
C SER A 24 0.95 4.70 19.07
N HIS A 25 -0.12 5.18 18.43
CA HIS A 25 -1.39 4.45 18.32
C HIS A 25 -1.29 3.18 17.45
N TYR A 26 -0.22 3.04 16.67
CA TYR A 26 0.03 1.89 15.80
C TYR A 26 0.89 0.80 16.49
N ARG A 27 1.08 0.85 17.81
CA ARG A 27 1.73 -0.25 18.52
C ARG A 27 0.84 -1.48 18.53
N SER A 28 1.46 -2.65 18.48
CA SER A 28 0.76 -3.92 18.64
C SER A 28 -0.11 -3.91 19.90
N GLY A 29 -1.35 -4.36 19.80
CA GLY A 29 -2.33 -4.39 20.88
C GLY A 29 -3.07 -3.06 21.11
N GLN A 30 -2.83 -2.02 20.31
CA GLN A 30 -3.61 -0.78 20.33
C GLN A 30 -4.73 -0.84 19.28
N PRO A 31 -5.89 -0.20 19.52
CA PRO A 31 -6.98 -0.16 18.54
C PRO A 31 -6.57 0.41 17.18
N GLY A 32 -5.63 1.37 17.14
CA GLY A 32 -5.11 1.94 15.90
C GLY A 32 -4.21 1.01 15.08
N ASN A 33 -3.76 -0.10 15.67
CA ASN A 33 -2.98 -1.14 15.00
C ASN A 33 -3.86 -2.22 14.35
N GLU A 34 -5.14 -2.29 14.71
CA GLU A 34 -6.06 -3.27 14.15
C GLU A 34 -6.41 -2.95 12.71
N PHE A 35 -6.66 -4.00 11.93
CA PHE A 35 -7.22 -3.85 10.60
C PHE A 35 -8.65 -3.32 10.68
N LYS A 36 -9.00 -2.37 9.82
CA LYS A 36 -10.39 -1.96 9.62
C LYS A 36 -11.21 -3.16 9.17
N LEU A 37 -12.49 -3.20 9.55
CA LEU A 37 -13.38 -4.32 9.24
C LEU A 37 -13.39 -4.68 7.76
N GLU A 38 -13.40 -3.65 6.88
CA GLU A 38 -13.45 -3.77 5.44
C GLU A 38 -12.17 -4.37 4.83
N ALA A 39 -11.05 -4.26 5.55
CA ALA A 39 -9.72 -4.71 5.13
C ALA A 39 -9.16 -5.83 6.01
N ARG A 40 -9.98 -6.41 6.90
CA ARG A 40 -9.54 -7.49 7.80
C ARG A 40 -9.12 -8.71 7.00
N PRO A 41 -7.93 -9.27 7.30
CA PRO A 41 -7.46 -10.51 6.69
C PRO A 41 -8.44 -11.66 6.94
N LEU A 42 -8.66 -12.49 5.94
CA LEU A 42 -9.35 -13.77 6.06
C LEU A 42 -8.36 -14.89 6.36
N ALA A 43 -8.89 -16.03 6.80
CA ALA A 43 -8.07 -17.22 7.01
C ALA A 43 -7.33 -17.61 5.72
N GLY A 44 -6.01 -17.79 5.81
CA GLY A 44 -5.15 -18.10 4.68
C GLY A 44 -4.56 -16.88 3.96
N GLU A 45 -5.04 -15.65 4.21
CA GLU A 45 -4.41 -14.46 3.67
C GLU A 45 -3.14 -14.10 4.46
N THR A 46 -2.10 -13.67 3.74
CA THR A 46 -0.80 -13.38 4.35
C THR A 46 -0.81 -12.01 5.03
N VAL A 47 -0.36 -11.96 6.28
CA VAL A 47 -0.12 -10.70 7.01
C VAL A 47 1.39 -10.48 7.13
N ILE A 48 1.84 -9.28 6.73
CA ILE A 48 3.23 -8.81 6.81
C ILE A 48 3.31 -7.71 7.88
N PRO A 49 3.75 -8.01 9.09
CA PRO A 49 4.02 -6.97 10.08
C PRO A 49 5.32 -6.24 9.74
N LYS A 50 5.30 -4.92 9.80
CA LYS A 50 6.47 -4.07 9.56
C LYS A 50 6.66 -3.04 10.66
N GLN A 51 7.88 -2.59 10.85
CA GLN A 51 8.24 -1.58 11.87
C GLN A 51 8.84 -0.31 11.26
N THR A 52 8.97 -0.26 9.94
CA THR A 52 9.47 0.88 9.16
C THR A 52 8.42 1.33 8.16
N ASN A 53 8.66 2.41 7.42
CA ASN A 53 7.72 2.88 6.42
C ASN A 53 7.59 1.92 5.22
N SER A 54 8.70 1.37 4.74
CA SER A 54 8.65 0.38 3.66
C SER A 54 8.16 -0.98 4.14
N ALA A 55 7.29 -1.61 3.35
CA ALA A 55 6.87 -2.99 3.59
C ALA A 55 7.95 -4.02 3.29
N PHE A 56 9.05 -3.62 2.64
CA PHE A 56 10.16 -4.51 2.28
C PHE A 56 11.30 -4.49 3.29
N ILE A 57 11.35 -3.51 4.20
CA ILE A 57 12.45 -3.37 5.15
C ILE A 57 12.15 -4.12 6.45
N GLY A 58 12.99 -5.10 6.79
CA GLY A 58 12.87 -5.92 8.00
C GLY A 58 11.66 -6.87 7.97
N THR A 59 11.21 -7.26 6.77
CA THR A 59 10.14 -8.21 6.52
C THR A 59 10.59 -9.29 5.53
N ASP A 60 9.79 -10.31 5.36
CA ASP A 60 10.00 -11.36 4.35
C ASP A 60 9.17 -11.16 3.06
N LEU A 61 8.57 -9.96 2.88
CA LEU A 61 7.66 -9.69 1.76
C LEU A 61 8.33 -9.96 0.40
N GLU A 62 9.54 -9.45 0.16
CA GLU A 62 10.25 -9.68 -1.11
C GLU A 62 10.47 -11.16 -1.36
N ALA A 63 10.97 -11.89 -0.37
CA ALA A 63 11.23 -13.33 -0.49
C ALA A 63 9.95 -14.10 -0.85
N ARG A 64 8.82 -13.77 -0.21
CA ARG A 64 7.51 -14.38 -0.50
C ARG A 64 7.05 -14.07 -1.93
N LEU A 65 7.13 -12.82 -2.35
CA LEU A 65 6.75 -12.41 -3.70
C LEU A 65 7.59 -13.12 -4.77
N ARG A 66 8.93 -13.18 -4.58
CA ARG A 66 9.84 -13.89 -5.48
C ARG A 66 9.55 -15.39 -5.52
N ALA A 67 9.37 -16.02 -4.38
CA ALA A 67 9.06 -17.46 -4.29
C ALA A 67 7.73 -17.80 -4.98
N ALA A 68 6.74 -16.91 -4.89
CA ALA A 68 5.45 -17.05 -5.56
C ALA A 68 5.46 -16.56 -7.02
N GLN A 69 6.60 -16.14 -7.55
CA GLN A 69 6.76 -15.57 -8.90
C GLN A 69 5.84 -14.37 -9.17
N GLN A 70 5.51 -13.61 -8.13
CA GLN A 70 4.67 -12.40 -8.23
C GLN A 70 5.55 -11.21 -8.61
N ASN A 71 5.59 -10.86 -9.88
CA ASN A 71 6.36 -9.72 -10.38
C ASN A 71 5.51 -8.46 -10.59
N LEU A 72 4.18 -8.57 -10.53
CA LEU A 72 3.24 -7.47 -10.64
C LEU A 72 2.57 -7.22 -9.30
N LEU A 73 2.58 -5.98 -8.85
CA LEU A 73 1.99 -5.55 -7.58
C LEU A 73 0.92 -4.49 -7.82
N ILE A 74 -0.23 -4.68 -7.18
CA ILE A 74 -1.26 -3.65 -7.08
C ILE A 74 -1.25 -3.14 -5.65
N VAL A 75 -0.93 -1.86 -5.46
CA VAL A 75 -0.77 -1.26 -4.13
C VAL A 75 -1.95 -0.34 -3.82
N VAL A 76 -2.54 -0.55 -2.65
CA VAL A 76 -3.57 0.29 -2.03
C VAL A 76 -3.25 0.49 -0.55
N GLY A 77 -3.71 1.55 0.05
CA GLY A 77 -3.56 1.73 1.51
C GLY A 77 -3.36 3.15 2.00
N VAL A 78 -2.85 3.25 3.22
CA VAL A 78 -2.75 4.50 4.01
C VAL A 78 -1.35 4.61 4.63
N ILE A 79 -0.79 5.76 4.68
CA ILE A 79 -1.08 7.04 4.06
C ILE A 79 -0.21 7.18 2.82
N THR A 80 -0.76 7.81 1.78
CA THR A 80 -0.14 7.89 0.45
C THR A 80 1.29 8.39 0.52
N ASN A 81 1.52 9.54 1.14
CA ASN A 81 2.81 10.25 1.19
C ASN A 81 3.80 9.72 2.24
N ASN A 82 3.60 8.53 2.77
CA ASN A 82 4.51 7.94 3.77
C ASN A 82 4.70 6.44 3.50
N SER A 83 3.95 5.58 4.18
CA SER A 83 4.12 4.11 4.07
C SER A 83 3.87 3.59 2.66
N VAL A 84 2.84 4.11 1.98
CA VAL A 84 2.52 3.73 0.60
C VAL A 84 3.62 4.19 -0.34
N GLU A 85 3.96 5.48 -0.34
CA GLU A 85 5.02 6.05 -1.19
C GLU A 85 6.35 5.34 -0.99
N THR A 86 6.77 5.12 0.27
CA THR A 86 8.04 4.45 0.56
C THR A 86 8.04 3.00 0.08
N THR A 87 6.91 2.29 0.23
CA THR A 87 6.78 0.91 -0.25
C THR A 87 6.81 0.82 -1.78
N VAL A 88 6.11 1.73 -2.46
CA VAL A 88 6.07 1.80 -3.93
C VAL A 88 7.45 2.12 -4.51
N ARG A 89 8.18 3.10 -3.95
CA ARG A 89 9.56 3.40 -4.34
C ARG A 89 10.47 2.18 -4.20
N MET A 90 10.36 1.47 -3.08
CA MET A 90 11.16 0.27 -2.86
C MET A 90 10.76 -0.84 -3.84
N ALA A 91 9.47 -1.04 -4.11
CA ALA A 91 9.01 -2.03 -5.08
C ALA A 91 9.59 -1.77 -6.48
N GLY A 92 9.52 -0.52 -6.95
CA GLY A 92 10.12 -0.10 -8.22
C GLY A 92 11.64 -0.33 -8.25
N ASN A 93 12.36 0.07 -7.19
CA ASN A 93 13.82 -0.16 -7.08
C ASN A 93 14.21 -1.64 -7.06
N LEU A 94 13.35 -2.51 -6.55
CA LEU A 94 13.53 -3.96 -6.56
C LEU A 94 13.08 -4.62 -7.89
N GLY A 95 12.62 -3.83 -8.85
CA GLY A 95 12.24 -4.29 -10.20
C GLY A 95 10.85 -4.93 -10.29
N PHE A 96 9.96 -4.67 -9.35
CA PHE A 96 8.56 -5.09 -9.47
C PHE A 96 7.78 -4.15 -10.40
N ASN A 97 6.93 -4.71 -11.25
CA ASN A 97 5.94 -3.97 -12.02
C ASN A 97 4.84 -3.51 -11.05
N THR A 98 4.87 -2.27 -10.65
CA THR A 98 4.02 -1.75 -9.58
C THR A 98 2.94 -0.83 -10.13
N PHE A 99 1.70 -1.05 -9.72
CA PHE A 99 0.55 -0.20 -9.97
C PHE A 99 0.05 0.37 -8.65
N LEU A 100 -0.06 1.69 -8.57
CA LEU A 100 -0.60 2.39 -7.41
C LEU A 100 -2.00 2.87 -7.72
N VAL A 101 -2.97 2.42 -6.95
CA VAL A 101 -4.38 2.76 -7.17
C VAL A 101 -4.71 4.06 -6.44
N GLU A 102 -4.90 5.17 -7.18
CA GLU A 102 -5.08 6.50 -6.60
C GLU A 102 -6.30 6.56 -5.66
N ASP A 103 -7.46 6.09 -6.11
CA ASP A 103 -8.70 6.07 -5.35
C ASP A 103 -8.80 4.93 -4.31
N GLY A 104 -7.77 4.09 -4.26
CA GLY A 104 -7.53 3.10 -3.21
C GLY A 104 -6.58 3.57 -2.11
N CYS A 105 -6.11 4.82 -2.18
CA CYS A 105 -5.18 5.41 -1.24
C CYS A 105 -5.69 6.76 -0.74
N PHE A 106 -5.30 7.14 0.48
CA PHE A 106 -5.58 8.48 1.00
C PHE A 106 -4.50 8.94 1.99
N THR A 107 -4.54 10.23 2.30
CA THR A 107 -3.67 10.85 3.31
C THR A 107 -4.43 11.96 4.05
N PHE A 108 -3.71 12.72 4.85
CA PHE A 108 -4.23 13.80 5.68
C PHE A 108 -3.58 15.13 5.29
N GLU A 109 -4.22 16.24 5.67
CA GLU A 109 -3.62 17.56 5.59
C GLU A 109 -2.34 17.62 6.40
N ARG A 110 -1.39 18.42 5.94
CA ARG A 110 -0.15 18.66 6.66
C ARG A 110 0.47 20.01 6.29
N ARG A 111 1.32 20.51 7.15
CA ARG A 111 2.14 21.67 6.80
C ARG A 111 3.29 21.26 5.89
N ASP A 112 3.51 22.03 4.84
CA ASP A 112 4.69 21.90 3.99
C ASP A 112 5.95 22.48 4.69
N TRP A 113 7.09 22.37 4.02
CA TRP A 113 8.37 22.87 4.55
C TRP A 113 8.35 24.36 4.91
N ALA A 114 7.58 25.18 4.18
CA ALA A 114 7.43 26.61 4.44
C ALA A 114 6.37 26.92 5.52
N GLY A 115 5.80 25.90 6.16
CA GLY A 115 4.78 26.03 7.21
C GLY A 115 3.37 26.24 6.70
N ARG A 116 3.13 26.28 5.37
CA ARG A 116 1.81 26.45 4.78
C ARG A 116 1.01 25.15 4.90
N LEU A 117 -0.23 25.24 5.36
CA LEU A 117 -1.14 24.11 5.42
C LEU A 117 -1.52 23.67 4.01
N ARG A 118 -1.32 22.40 3.70
CA ARG A 118 -1.74 21.72 2.47
C ARG A 118 -2.89 20.80 2.79
N THR A 119 -3.89 20.83 1.92
CA THR A 119 -5.02 19.92 2.01
C THR A 119 -4.60 18.47 1.77
N ALA A 120 -5.39 17.51 2.23
CA ALA A 120 -5.15 16.09 1.97
C ALA A 120 -5.04 15.80 0.46
N SER A 121 -5.87 16.45 -0.38
CA SER A 121 -5.84 16.29 -1.84
C SER A 121 -4.54 16.82 -2.44
N GLU A 122 -4.02 17.98 -2.00
CA GLU A 122 -2.73 18.51 -2.48
C GLU A 122 -1.58 17.58 -2.11
N VAL A 123 -1.55 17.06 -0.88
CA VAL A 123 -0.51 16.13 -0.42
C VAL A 123 -0.59 14.81 -1.19
N HIS A 124 -1.79 14.29 -1.39
CA HIS A 124 -2.02 13.07 -2.18
C HIS A 124 -1.57 13.24 -3.63
N ALA A 125 -2.03 14.27 -4.32
CA ALA A 125 -1.68 14.52 -5.71
C ALA A 125 -0.16 14.67 -5.92
N MET A 126 0.52 15.37 -5.00
CA MET A 126 1.98 15.52 -5.09
C MET A 126 2.72 14.18 -4.86
N SER A 127 2.25 13.37 -3.92
CA SER A 127 2.81 12.03 -3.70
C SER A 127 2.64 11.13 -4.93
N LEU A 128 1.47 11.14 -5.57
CA LEU A 128 1.24 10.40 -6.82
C LEU A 128 2.18 10.89 -7.93
N ALA A 129 2.30 12.20 -8.11
CA ALA A 129 3.18 12.80 -9.12
C ALA A 129 4.67 12.45 -8.92
N ASN A 130 5.11 12.25 -7.67
CA ASN A 130 6.46 11.81 -7.33
C ASN A 130 6.74 10.34 -7.68
N LEU A 131 5.70 9.55 -7.93
CA LEU A 131 5.80 8.10 -8.12
C LEU A 131 5.53 7.67 -9.54
N ASP A 132 4.59 8.37 -10.21
CA ASP A 132 4.10 7.99 -11.53
C ASP A 132 5.20 8.08 -12.60
N GLY A 133 5.30 7.05 -13.41
CA GLY A 133 6.25 6.96 -14.52
C GLY A 133 7.69 6.60 -14.10
N GLU A 134 8.07 6.72 -12.83
CA GLU A 134 9.41 6.37 -12.35
C GLU A 134 9.41 5.07 -11.52
N TYR A 135 8.52 4.96 -10.54
CA TYR A 135 8.47 3.82 -9.61
C TYR A 135 7.24 2.94 -9.82
N CYS A 136 6.20 3.48 -10.40
CA CYS A 136 4.95 2.76 -10.65
C CYS A 136 4.17 3.40 -11.80
N VAL A 137 3.07 2.75 -12.16
CA VAL A 137 1.98 3.35 -12.94
C VAL A 137 0.85 3.70 -11.97
N VAL A 138 0.45 4.97 -11.93
CA VAL A 138 -0.74 5.39 -11.17
C VAL A 138 -1.98 5.04 -11.99
N THR A 139 -2.95 4.40 -11.36
CA THR A 139 -4.17 3.89 -12.01
C THR A 139 -5.38 4.06 -11.10
N ARG A 140 -6.56 3.65 -11.56
CA ARG A 140 -7.81 3.69 -10.80
C ARG A 140 -8.38 2.30 -10.55
N THR A 141 -9.18 2.18 -9.48
CA THR A 141 -9.89 0.93 -9.15
C THR A 141 -10.65 0.37 -10.35
N ALA A 142 -11.35 1.21 -11.11
CA ALA A 142 -12.13 0.78 -12.27
C ALA A 142 -11.26 0.14 -13.37
N GLU A 143 -10.09 0.73 -13.65
CA GLU A 143 -9.13 0.23 -14.66
C GLU A 143 -8.54 -1.10 -14.23
N VAL A 144 -8.12 -1.21 -12.97
CA VAL A 144 -7.59 -2.46 -12.42
C VAL A 144 -8.61 -3.58 -12.45
N LEU A 145 -9.87 -3.29 -12.10
CA LEU A 145 -10.93 -4.30 -12.13
C LEU A 145 -11.24 -4.73 -13.56
N ALA A 146 -11.34 -3.79 -14.52
CA ALA A 146 -11.55 -4.11 -15.93
C ALA A 146 -10.43 -4.98 -16.51
N ALA A 147 -9.16 -4.64 -16.22
CA ALA A 147 -8.00 -5.44 -16.65
C ALA A 147 -7.91 -6.82 -15.96
N SER A 148 -8.66 -7.00 -14.86
CA SER A 148 -8.66 -8.22 -14.06
C SER A 148 -9.72 -9.22 -14.47
N GLU A 149 -10.67 -8.84 -15.33
CA GLU A 149 -11.67 -9.76 -15.88
C GLU A 149 -11.03 -10.76 -16.85
N PRO A 150 -11.43 -12.04 -16.83
CA PRO A 150 -10.95 -12.98 -17.83
C PRO A 150 -11.35 -12.48 -19.22
N SER A 151 -10.41 -12.51 -20.15
CA SER A 151 -10.71 -12.25 -21.57
C SER A 151 -11.81 -13.22 -22.03
N ARG A 152 -12.92 -12.68 -22.52
CA ARG A 152 -14.00 -13.47 -23.11
C ARG A 152 -13.57 -14.13 -24.40
#